data_e936800f57ed5374367a99cf7c3f7ded
#
_entry.id   e936800f57ed5374367a99cf7c3f7ded
#
_cell.length_a   1.000
_cell.length_b   1.000
_cell.length_c   1.000
_cell.angle_alpha   90.00
_cell.angle_beta   90.00
_cell.angle_gamma   90.00
#
_symmetry.space_group_name_H-M   'P 1'
#
loop_
_entity.id
_entity.type
_entity.pdbx_description
1 polymer ?
#
loop_
_entity_poly.entity_id
_entity_poly.type
_entity_poly.pdbx_seq_one_letter_code
_entity_poly.pdbx_strand_id
1 'polypeptide(L)'
;MAYETILVETRGKVGLITLNRPQALNALNSRLLAEVNQALDAFEADADVGCIVVTGSEKAFAAGADIKEMAGLPYPQIYLDNQFSGWERVAGRRKPMIAAVAGFALGGGCEFAMMCDFIIAADNAKFGQPEIKLGVMPGMGGTQRLTRLVGRAKAMEMCLTGRMMGAEEAERSGLVARVVPAAELLDDALRTAETIASMSLPVAMMTKETVNRADEVSLAEGIRFERRVFHAMFATADQKEGMAAFVEKRPPRFENR
;
A
#
# COMPACT_ATOMS: atom_id res chain seq x y z
N MET A 1 -19.31 -7.96 -10.79
CA MET A 1 -18.60 -8.83 -11.76
C MET A 1 -17.73 -9.80 -10.95
N ALA A 2 -17.53 -11.03 -11.44
CA ALA A 2 -16.63 -11.97 -10.77
C ALA A 2 -15.20 -11.68 -11.21
N TYR A 3 -14.29 -11.44 -10.26
CA TYR A 3 -12.85 -11.33 -10.50
C TYR A 3 -12.23 -12.73 -10.62
N GLU A 4 -11.17 -12.88 -11.38
CA GLU A 4 -10.48 -14.16 -11.60
C GLU A 4 -9.21 -14.29 -10.78
N THR A 5 -8.53 -13.15 -10.52
CA THR A 5 -7.19 -13.10 -9.90
C THR A 5 -7.17 -12.48 -8.53
N ILE A 6 -8.30 -11.93 -8.08
CA ILE A 6 -8.47 -11.35 -6.75
C ILE A 6 -9.83 -11.76 -6.16
N LEU A 7 -9.92 -11.72 -4.84
CA LEU A 7 -11.19 -11.75 -4.10
C LEU A 7 -11.43 -10.35 -3.53
N VAL A 8 -12.67 -9.88 -3.60
CA VAL A 8 -13.04 -8.53 -3.13
C VAL A 8 -14.26 -8.64 -2.24
N GLU A 9 -14.17 -8.08 -1.07
CA GLU A 9 -15.27 -7.99 -0.10
C GLU A 9 -15.25 -6.66 0.65
N THR A 10 -16.37 -6.28 1.24
CA THR A 10 -16.46 -5.14 2.15
C THR A 10 -16.81 -5.67 3.54
N ARG A 11 -16.04 -5.29 4.56
CA ARG A 11 -16.26 -5.61 5.97
C ARG A 11 -16.51 -4.34 6.75
N GLY A 12 -17.76 -4.06 7.07
CA GLY A 12 -18.14 -2.77 7.64
C GLY A 12 -17.75 -1.62 6.71
N LYS A 13 -16.85 -0.73 7.16
CA LYS A 13 -16.32 0.39 6.37
C LYS A 13 -14.94 0.09 5.74
N VAL A 14 -14.53 -1.17 5.67
CA VAL A 14 -13.23 -1.57 5.15
C VAL A 14 -13.40 -2.36 3.85
N GLY A 15 -12.77 -1.89 2.78
CA GLY A 15 -12.60 -2.66 1.55
C GLY A 15 -11.45 -3.65 1.70
N LEU A 16 -11.67 -4.93 1.39
CA LEU A 16 -10.63 -5.96 1.42
C LEU A 16 -10.40 -6.53 0.03
N ILE A 17 -9.15 -6.50 -0.42
CA ILE A 17 -8.67 -7.15 -1.64
C ILE A 17 -7.72 -8.27 -1.25
N THR A 18 -8.05 -9.52 -1.63
CA THR A 18 -7.15 -10.66 -1.46
C THR A 18 -6.63 -11.10 -2.82
N LEU A 19 -5.32 -11.06 -3.02
CA LEU A 19 -4.68 -11.58 -4.23
C LEU A 19 -4.89 -13.09 -4.29
N ASN A 20 -5.38 -13.61 -5.42
CA ASN A 20 -5.85 -14.98 -5.54
C ASN A 20 -5.35 -15.67 -6.82
N ARG A 21 -4.02 -15.75 -6.95
CA ARG A 21 -3.31 -16.59 -7.94
C ARG A 21 -2.37 -17.57 -7.22
N PRO A 22 -2.90 -18.48 -6.34
CA PRO A 22 -2.05 -19.30 -5.46
C PRO A 22 -1.09 -20.21 -6.24
N GLN A 23 -1.46 -20.68 -7.43
CA GLN A 23 -0.63 -21.52 -8.31
C GLN A 23 0.62 -20.78 -8.84
N ALA A 24 0.61 -19.44 -8.82
CA ALA A 24 1.71 -18.57 -9.24
C ALA A 24 2.27 -17.74 -8.08
N LEU A 25 2.01 -18.12 -6.82
CA LEU A 25 2.39 -17.33 -5.63
C LEU A 25 1.99 -15.85 -5.77
N ASN A 26 0.82 -15.59 -6.33
CA ASN A 26 0.26 -14.25 -6.59
C ASN A 26 1.15 -13.38 -7.49
N ALA A 27 1.92 -13.96 -8.42
CA ALA A 27 2.69 -13.20 -9.39
C ALA A 27 1.81 -12.19 -10.13
N LEU A 28 2.31 -10.97 -10.27
CA LEU A 28 1.60 -9.82 -10.80
C LEU A 28 1.61 -9.87 -12.33
N ASN A 29 0.44 -10.07 -12.92
CA ASN A 29 0.23 -10.02 -14.37
C ASN A 29 -0.73 -8.88 -14.74
N SER A 30 -0.88 -8.65 -16.04
CA SER A 30 -1.73 -7.57 -16.58
C SER A 30 -3.19 -7.71 -16.14
N ARG A 31 -3.71 -8.94 -16.03
CA ARG A 31 -5.07 -9.19 -15.55
C ARG A 31 -5.25 -8.80 -14.10
N LEU A 32 -4.33 -9.21 -13.23
CA LEU A 32 -4.37 -8.86 -11.81
C LEU A 32 -4.31 -7.35 -11.61
N LEU A 33 -3.43 -6.65 -12.35
CA LEU A 33 -3.36 -5.19 -12.31
C LEU A 33 -4.69 -4.54 -12.70
N ALA A 34 -5.32 -5.02 -13.78
CA ALA A 34 -6.61 -4.49 -14.22
C ALA A 34 -7.70 -4.71 -13.16
N GLU A 35 -7.78 -5.89 -12.57
CA GLU A 35 -8.76 -6.22 -11.55
C GLU A 35 -8.54 -5.46 -10.23
N VAL A 36 -7.28 -5.32 -9.79
CA VAL A 36 -6.94 -4.49 -8.61
C VAL A 36 -7.35 -3.04 -8.84
N ASN A 37 -7.02 -2.45 -10.00
CA ASN A 37 -7.44 -1.08 -10.29
C ASN A 37 -8.96 -0.94 -10.32
N GLN A 38 -9.70 -1.89 -10.90
CA GLN A 38 -11.15 -1.87 -10.93
C GLN A 38 -11.76 -1.96 -9.53
N ALA A 39 -11.24 -2.83 -8.67
CA ALA A 39 -11.69 -2.93 -7.29
C ALA A 39 -11.39 -1.65 -6.49
N LEU A 40 -10.20 -1.08 -6.67
CA LEU A 40 -9.82 0.18 -6.04
C LEU A 40 -10.68 1.35 -6.54
N ASP A 41 -11.02 1.41 -7.84
CA ASP A 41 -11.94 2.43 -8.37
C ASP A 41 -13.32 2.33 -7.71
N ALA A 42 -13.83 1.10 -7.52
CA ALA A 42 -15.10 0.88 -6.83
C ALA A 42 -15.05 1.33 -5.36
N PHE A 43 -13.98 0.98 -4.63
CA PHE A 43 -13.82 1.41 -3.24
C PHE A 43 -13.59 2.92 -3.10
N GLU A 44 -12.88 3.56 -4.04
CA GLU A 44 -12.72 5.03 -4.04
C GLU A 44 -14.06 5.74 -4.23
N ALA A 45 -14.95 5.20 -5.07
CA ALA A 45 -16.27 5.76 -5.35
C ALA A 45 -17.31 5.48 -4.24
N ASP A 46 -17.12 4.45 -3.43
CA ASP A 46 -18.04 4.06 -2.36
C ASP A 46 -17.84 4.94 -1.12
N ALA A 47 -18.84 5.78 -0.79
CA ALA A 47 -18.78 6.68 0.36
C ALA A 47 -18.71 5.95 1.71
N ASP A 48 -19.16 4.70 1.79
CA ASP A 48 -19.16 3.91 3.01
C ASP A 48 -17.80 3.23 3.28
N VAL A 49 -16.91 3.17 2.30
CA VAL A 49 -15.56 2.62 2.47
C VAL A 49 -14.60 3.73 2.91
N GLY A 50 -14.01 3.59 4.11
CA GLY A 50 -13.08 4.56 4.70
C GLY A 50 -11.60 4.14 4.66
N CYS A 51 -11.32 2.84 4.53
CA CYS A 51 -9.96 2.30 4.44
C CYS A 51 -9.95 1.01 3.62
N ILE A 52 -8.83 0.69 2.99
CA ILE A 52 -8.67 -0.50 2.16
C ILE A 52 -7.54 -1.36 2.73
N VAL A 53 -7.74 -2.68 2.78
CA VAL A 53 -6.71 -3.68 3.11
C VAL A 53 -6.43 -4.51 1.86
N VAL A 54 -5.15 -4.66 1.53
CA VAL A 54 -4.68 -5.58 0.49
C VAL A 54 -3.88 -6.68 1.15
N THR A 55 -4.19 -7.93 0.81
CA THR A 55 -3.49 -9.10 1.35
C THR A 55 -3.31 -10.17 0.27
N GLY A 56 -2.57 -11.20 0.57
CA GLY A 56 -2.38 -12.39 -0.27
C GLY A 56 -2.70 -13.68 0.49
N SER A 57 -1.90 -14.71 0.28
CA SER A 57 -1.97 -15.96 1.01
C SER A 57 -0.90 -16.02 2.11
N GLU A 58 -0.99 -17.00 3.01
CA GLU A 58 0.05 -17.26 4.02
C GLU A 58 1.43 -17.53 3.42
N LYS A 59 1.48 -18.07 2.20
CA LYS A 59 2.74 -18.39 1.50
C LYS A 59 3.34 -17.19 0.77
N ALA A 60 2.48 -16.33 0.23
CA ALA A 60 2.93 -15.16 -0.52
C ALA A 60 1.85 -14.08 -0.53
N PHE A 61 2.27 -12.85 -0.22
CA PHE A 61 1.55 -11.67 -0.63
C PHE A 61 1.59 -11.59 -2.17
N ALA A 62 2.78 -11.43 -2.76
CA ALA A 62 3.04 -11.56 -4.19
C ALA A 62 4.53 -11.82 -4.44
N ALA A 63 4.87 -12.83 -5.24
CA ALA A 63 6.25 -13.26 -5.46
C ALA A 63 6.98 -12.52 -6.62
N GLY A 64 6.41 -11.41 -7.11
CA GLY A 64 7.00 -10.58 -8.16
C GLY A 64 6.11 -10.44 -9.40
N ALA A 65 6.66 -9.88 -10.46
CA ALA A 65 5.99 -9.80 -11.75
C ALA A 65 5.88 -11.20 -12.40
N ASP A 66 4.88 -11.42 -13.23
CA ASP A 66 4.74 -12.66 -14.00
C ASP A 66 5.75 -12.67 -15.15
N ILE A 67 6.87 -13.35 -14.93
CA ILE A 67 7.99 -13.40 -15.88
C ILE A 67 7.57 -13.93 -17.26
N LYS A 68 6.54 -14.78 -17.32
CA LYS A 68 6.05 -15.33 -18.60
C LYS A 68 5.46 -14.23 -19.50
N GLU A 69 4.88 -13.19 -18.93
CA GLU A 69 4.39 -12.02 -19.71
C GLU A 69 5.55 -11.11 -20.18
N MET A 70 6.68 -11.12 -19.48
CA MET A 70 7.77 -10.17 -19.73
C MET A 70 8.89 -10.71 -20.61
N ALA A 71 9.20 -12.00 -20.49
CA ALA A 71 10.43 -12.59 -21.01
C ALA A 71 10.66 -12.40 -22.53
N GLY A 72 9.58 -12.27 -23.28
CA GLY A 72 9.64 -12.10 -24.74
C GLY A 72 9.51 -10.67 -25.24
N LEU A 73 9.33 -9.67 -24.36
CA LEU A 73 9.08 -8.29 -24.77
C LEU A 73 10.37 -7.58 -25.21
N PRO A 74 10.44 -7.00 -26.42
CA PRO A 74 11.58 -6.21 -26.86
C PRO A 74 11.54 -4.80 -26.28
N TYR A 75 12.71 -4.17 -26.12
CA TYR A 75 12.84 -2.82 -25.58
C TYR A 75 11.90 -1.78 -26.23
N PRO A 76 11.76 -1.69 -27.58
CA PRO A 76 10.88 -0.71 -28.18
C PRO A 76 9.42 -0.81 -27.68
N GLN A 77 8.92 -2.04 -27.54
CA GLN A 77 7.54 -2.26 -27.08
C GLN A 77 7.36 -1.89 -25.61
N ILE A 78 8.24 -2.39 -24.72
CA ILE A 78 8.18 -2.06 -23.27
C ILE A 78 8.20 -0.55 -23.06
N TYR A 79 9.04 0.18 -23.82
CA TYR A 79 9.17 1.62 -23.70
C TYR A 79 7.93 2.37 -24.25
N LEU A 80 7.45 1.99 -25.44
CA LEU A 80 6.29 2.64 -26.06
C LEU A 80 4.98 2.38 -25.30
N ASP A 81 4.81 1.18 -24.77
CA ASP A 81 3.63 0.80 -23.98
C ASP A 81 3.70 1.35 -22.55
N ASN A 82 4.81 1.98 -22.16
CA ASN A 82 5.07 2.46 -20.79
C ASN A 82 4.72 1.38 -19.76
N GLN A 83 5.32 0.18 -19.95
CA GLN A 83 5.04 -1.00 -19.13
C GLN A 83 5.14 -0.66 -17.64
N PHE A 84 4.19 -1.18 -16.85
CA PHE A 84 4.03 -0.95 -15.41
C PHE A 84 3.45 0.41 -14.97
N SER A 85 3.26 1.40 -15.87
CA SER A 85 2.65 2.70 -15.50
C SER A 85 1.26 2.56 -14.85
N GLY A 86 0.52 1.49 -15.15
CA GLY A 86 -0.78 1.21 -14.51
C GLY A 86 -0.71 1.04 -12.99
N TRP A 87 0.47 0.71 -12.43
CA TRP A 87 0.69 0.62 -10.99
C TRP A 87 0.76 1.98 -10.31
N GLU A 88 1.09 3.05 -11.03
CA GLU A 88 1.05 4.42 -10.50
C GLU A 88 -0.35 4.82 -10.06
N ARG A 89 -1.40 4.28 -10.71
CA ARG A 89 -2.78 4.47 -10.28
C ARG A 89 -3.07 3.86 -8.93
N VAL A 90 -2.42 2.75 -8.59
CA VAL A 90 -2.53 2.11 -7.27
C VAL A 90 -1.92 3.01 -6.20
N ALA A 91 -0.70 3.50 -6.44
CA ALA A 91 -0.01 4.40 -5.51
C ALA A 91 -0.73 5.76 -5.34
N GLY A 92 -1.45 6.21 -6.38
CA GLY A 92 -2.18 7.48 -6.39
C GLY A 92 -3.57 7.43 -5.73
N ARG A 93 -3.97 6.36 -5.06
CA ARG A 93 -5.27 6.26 -4.38
C ARG A 93 -5.35 7.22 -3.21
N ARG A 94 -6.52 7.86 -3.05
CA ARG A 94 -6.73 8.89 -2.02
C ARG A 94 -7.12 8.29 -0.68
N LYS A 95 -7.92 7.22 -0.66
CA LYS A 95 -8.29 6.54 0.59
C LYS A 95 -7.10 5.82 1.21
N PRO A 96 -7.00 5.76 2.54
CA PRO A 96 -5.97 4.99 3.23
C PRO A 96 -5.96 3.52 2.81
N MET A 97 -4.76 2.95 2.61
CA MET A 97 -4.56 1.59 2.14
C MET A 97 -3.46 0.89 2.94
N ILE A 98 -3.75 -0.29 3.48
CA ILE A 98 -2.84 -1.10 4.29
C ILE A 98 -2.45 -2.36 3.51
N ALA A 99 -1.16 -2.69 3.44
CA ALA A 99 -0.71 -4.00 3.00
C ALA A 99 -0.57 -4.94 4.20
N ALA A 100 -1.32 -6.04 4.22
CA ALA A 100 -1.18 -7.14 5.18
C ALA A 100 -0.37 -8.26 4.54
N VAL A 101 0.91 -8.37 4.91
CA VAL A 101 1.90 -9.18 4.20
C VAL A 101 2.29 -10.41 5.00
N ALA A 102 1.98 -11.60 4.47
CA ALA A 102 2.51 -12.88 4.93
C ALA A 102 3.35 -13.54 3.82
N GLY A 103 4.33 -14.35 4.19
CA GLY A 103 5.17 -15.08 3.25
C GLY A 103 5.95 -14.14 2.33
N PHE A 104 6.02 -14.45 1.05
CA PHE A 104 6.86 -13.71 0.10
C PHE A 104 6.19 -12.43 -0.42
N ALA A 105 6.89 -11.31 -0.29
CA ALA A 105 6.66 -10.04 -0.98
C ALA A 105 7.95 -9.68 -1.72
N LEU A 106 8.10 -10.11 -2.98
CA LEU A 106 9.35 -10.03 -3.72
C LEU A 106 9.17 -9.21 -5.00
N GLY A 107 10.22 -8.46 -5.40
CA GLY A 107 10.20 -7.67 -6.62
C GLY A 107 8.96 -6.80 -6.71
N GLY A 108 8.21 -6.91 -7.81
CA GLY A 108 6.93 -6.20 -7.98
C GLY A 108 5.95 -6.39 -6.82
N GLY A 109 5.97 -7.55 -6.13
CA GLY A 109 5.13 -7.78 -4.94
C GLY A 109 5.56 -6.93 -3.74
N CYS A 110 6.87 -6.75 -3.53
CA CYS A 110 7.39 -5.83 -2.54
C CYS A 110 7.10 -4.37 -2.92
N GLU A 111 7.22 -4.05 -4.21
CA GLU A 111 6.88 -2.73 -4.75
C GLU A 111 5.40 -2.41 -4.55
N PHE A 112 4.50 -3.36 -4.81
CA PHE A 112 3.06 -3.19 -4.55
C PHE A 112 2.77 -2.98 -3.06
N ALA A 113 3.39 -3.77 -2.16
CA ALA A 113 3.24 -3.55 -0.72
C ALA A 113 3.68 -2.14 -0.30
N MET A 114 4.77 -1.61 -0.87
CA MET A 114 5.26 -0.24 -0.64
C MET A 114 4.41 0.86 -1.29
N MET A 115 3.49 0.53 -2.20
CA MET A 115 2.49 1.48 -2.73
C MET A 115 1.33 1.71 -1.77
N CYS A 116 1.11 0.81 -0.81
CA CYS A 116 0.20 1.04 0.31
C CYS A 116 0.80 2.05 1.29
N ASP A 117 -0.02 2.66 2.13
CA ASP A 117 0.44 3.70 3.04
C ASP A 117 1.36 3.16 4.13
N PHE A 118 1.14 1.93 4.56
CA PHE A 118 2.04 1.19 5.44
C PHE A 118 1.79 -0.31 5.34
N ILE A 119 2.77 -1.07 5.84
CA ILE A 119 2.77 -2.53 5.83
C ILE A 119 2.62 -3.03 7.27
N ILE A 120 1.71 -3.98 7.48
CA ILE A 120 1.67 -4.86 8.64
C ILE A 120 2.15 -6.22 8.16
N ALA A 121 3.17 -6.77 8.80
CA ALA A 121 3.78 -8.02 8.37
C ALA A 121 3.48 -9.16 9.35
N ALA A 122 3.27 -10.36 8.81
CA ALA A 122 3.39 -11.56 9.58
C ALA A 122 4.86 -11.86 9.94
N ASP A 123 5.09 -12.58 11.02
CA ASP A 123 6.42 -13.01 11.47
C ASP A 123 7.18 -13.87 10.41
N ASN A 124 6.43 -14.54 9.53
CA ASN A 124 6.98 -15.34 8.44
C ASN A 124 7.27 -14.52 7.16
N ALA A 125 6.96 -13.21 7.13
CA ALA A 125 7.10 -12.39 5.93
C ALA A 125 8.55 -12.24 5.48
N LYS A 126 8.75 -12.24 4.15
CA LYS A 126 10.04 -12.04 3.49
C LYS A 126 9.90 -11.00 2.41
N PHE A 127 10.68 -9.93 2.51
CA PHE A 127 10.73 -8.82 1.55
C PHE A 127 12.01 -8.87 0.72
N GLY A 128 11.96 -8.44 -0.53
CA GLY A 128 13.17 -8.40 -1.36
C GLY A 128 12.96 -7.77 -2.72
N GLN A 129 14.09 -7.38 -3.34
CA GLN A 129 14.16 -6.88 -4.72
C GLN A 129 15.15 -7.76 -5.50
N PRO A 130 14.75 -8.99 -5.92
CA PRO A 130 15.68 -9.95 -6.51
C PRO A 130 15.86 -9.81 -8.03
N GLU A 131 15.38 -8.73 -8.64
CA GLU A 131 15.34 -8.49 -10.08
C GLU A 131 16.72 -8.59 -10.74
N ILE A 132 17.78 -8.27 -9.99
CA ILE A 132 19.17 -8.42 -10.47
C ILE A 132 19.50 -9.84 -10.93
N LYS A 133 18.85 -10.85 -10.33
CA LYS A 133 19.03 -12.27 -10.71
C LYS A 133 18.37 -12.60 -12.06
N LEU A 134 17.54 -11.72 -12.57
CA LEU A 134 16.88 -11.81 -13.87
C LEU A 134 17.54 -10.90 -14.92
N GLY A 135 18.63 -10.21 -14.57
CA GLY A 135 19.31 -9.28 -15.47
C GLY A 135 18.60 -7.94 -15.64
N VAL A 136 17.72 -7.59 -14.71
CA VAL A 136 17.00 -6.29 -14.69
C VAL A 136 17.09 -5.67 -13.29
N MET A 137 16.57 -4.46 -13.13
CA MET A 137 16.42 -3.79 -11.84
C MET A 137 14.94 -3.67 -11.49
N PRO A 138 14.56 -3.31 -10.24
CA PRO A 138 13.19 -2.96 -9.88
C PRO A 138 12.61 -1.89 -10.81
N GLY A 139 11.40 -2.08 -11.31
CA GLY A 139 10.78 -1.25 -12.35
C GLY A 139 9.46 -0.59 -11.96
N MET A 140 8.93 -0.86 -10.76
CA MET A 140 7.66 -0.32 -10.28
C MET A 140 7.86 0.64 -9.08
N GLY A 141 9.06 1.20 -8.93
CA GLY A 141 9.42 2.15 -7.88
C GLY A 141 10.22 1.56 -6.72
N GLY A 142 10.62 0.29 -6.78
CA GLY A 142 11.38 -0.38 -5.72
C GLY A 142 12.68 0.34 -5.37
N THR A 143 13.47 0.77 -6.35
CA THR A 143 14.70 1.54 -6.10
C THR A 143 14.43 2.86 -5.37
N GLN A 144 13.27 3.46 -5.55
CA GLN A 144 12.92 4.76 -5.01
C GLN A 144 12.26 4.64 -3.63
N ARG A 145 11.18 3.84 -3.51
CA ARG A 145 10.43 3.67 -2.26
C ARG A 145 11.27 2.93 -1.21
N LEU A 146 11.92 1.82 -1.59
CA LEU A 146 12.75 1.07 -0.63
C LEU A 146 13.87 1.95 -0.07
N THR A 147 14.54 2.76 -0.92
CA THR A 147 15.61 3.65 -0.47
C THR A 147 15.13 4.69 0.53
N ARG A 148 13.93 5.23 0.35
CA ARG A 148 13.33 6.19 1.29
C ARG A 148 12.95 5.54 2.62
N LEU A 149 12.43 4.31 2.57
CA LEU A 149 11.95 3.60 3.77
C LEU A 149 13.11 3.03 4.61
N VAL A 150 14.08 2.34 4.01
CA VAL A 150 15.12 1.60 4.75
C VAL A 150 16.50 2.25 4.70
N GLY A 151 16.63 3.36 4.00
CA GLY A 151 17.88 4.05 3.75
C GLY A 151 18.74 3.39 2.66
N ARG A 152 19.65 4.19 2.10
CA ARG A 152 20.46 3.85 0.92
C ARG A 152 21.28 2.55 1.08
N ALA A 153 21.87 2.32 2.24
CA ALA A 153 22.77 1.18 2.44
C ALA A 153 22.03 -0.16 2.29
N LYS A 154 20.89 -0.33 2.97
CA LYS A 154 20.09 -1.56 2.88
C LYS A 154 19.43 -1.73 1.51
N ALA A 155 18.88 -0.66 0.93
CA ALA A 155 18.30 -0.71 -0.40
C ALA A 155 19.34 -1.12 -1.45
N MET A 156 20.56 -0.56 -1.40
CA MET A 156 21.65 -0.91 -2.30
C MET A 156 22.06 -2.39 -2.17
N GLU A 157 22.22 -2.86 -0.93
CA GLU A 157 22.54 -4.27 -0.68
C GLU A 157 21.46 -5.20 -1.25
N MET A 158 20.17 -4.93 -0.94
CA MET A 158 19.07 -5.76 -1.40
C MET A 158 18.94 -5.76 -2.93
N CYS A 159 19.01 -4.60 -3.58
CA CYS A 159 18.88 -4.51 -5.03
C CYS A 159 20.09 -5.10 -5.79
N LEU A 160 21.32 -5.03 -5.24
CA LEU A 160 22.53 -5.53 -5.90
C LEU A 160 22.81 -7.01 -5.65
N THR A 161 22.35 -7.55 -4.51
CA THR A 161 22.57 -8.96 -4.18
C THR A 161 21.32 -9.82 -4.41
N GLY A 162 20.14 -9.20 -4.44
CA GLY A 162 18.86 -9.89 -4.48
C GLY A 162 18.62 -10.72 -3.22
N ARG A 163 19.22 -10.31 -2.05
CA ARG A 163 18.90 -10.94 -0.78
C ARG A 163 17.50 -10.57 -0.30
N MET A 164 16.95 -11.40 0.55
CA MET A 164 15.68 -11.12 1.23
C MET A 164 15.92 -10.55 2.63
N MET A 165 14.97 -9.77 3.10
CA MET A 165 14.86 -9.20 4.44
C MET A 165 13.70 -9.89 5.16
N GLY A 166 13.92 -10.39 6.37
CA GLY A 166 12.85 -10.96 7.21
C GLY A 166 12.01 -9.87 7.88
N ALA A 167 10.86 -10.27 8.43
CA ALA A 167 9.90 -9.37 9.04
C ALA A 167 10.49 -8.47 10.14
N GLU A 168 11.24 -9.03 11.10
CA GLU A 168 11.87 -8.26 12.17
C GLU A 168 12.92 -7.26 11.67
N GLU A 169 13.72 -7.65 10.64
CA GLU A 169 14.68 -6.70 10.04
C GLU A 169 13.92 -5.59 9.31
N ALA A 170 12.82 -5.92 8.63
CA ALA A 170 11.98 -4.97 7.91
C ALA A 170 11.36 -3.93 8.85
N GLU A 171 10.86 -4.35 10.02
CA GLU A 171 10.34 -3.45 11.06
C GLU A 171 11.44 -2.54 11.60
N ARG A 172 12.57 -3.11 12.04
CA ARG A 172 13.71 -2.32 12.55
C ARG A 172 14.28 -1.33 11.53
N SER A 173 14.08 -1.60 10.24
CA SER A 173 14.58 -0.76 9.15
C SER A 173 13.58 0.30 8.68
N GLY A 174 12.33 0.26 9.16
CA GLY A 174 11.29 1.22 8.78
C GLY A 174 10.49 0.84 7.52
N LEU A 175 10.68 -0.38 6.97
CA LEU A 175 9.86 -0.88 5.87
C LEU A 175 8.45 -1.28 6.33
N VAL A 176 8.34 -1.81 7.54
CA VAL A 176 7.13 -2.37 8.12
C VAL A 176 6.76 -1.61 9.39
N ALA A 177 5.51 -1.28 9.55
CA ALA A 177 5.02 -0.55 10.72
C ALA A 177 5.03 -1.40 12.01
N ARG A 178 4.74 -2.70 11.89
CA ARG A 178 4.82 -3.68 12.97
C ARG A 178 4.77 -5.11 12.44
N VAL A 179 5.24 -6.04 13.28
CA VAL A 179 5.16 -7.48 13.03
C VAL A 179 4.18 -8.12 14.00
N VAL A 180 3.36 -9.04 13.50
CA VAL A 180 2.38 -9.81 14.28
C VAL A 180 2.48 -11.30 13.94
N PRO A 181 2.00 -12.20 14.78
CA PRO A 181 1.89 -13.63 14.42
C PRO A 181 1.09 -13.83 13.13
N ALA A 182 1.50 -14.77 12.27
CA ALA A 182 0.86 -14.98 10.97
C ALA A 182 -0.65 -15.25 11.10
N ALA A 183 -1.06 -16.00 12.14
CA ALA A 183 -2.47 -16.29 12.40
C ALA A 183 -3.32 -15.05 12.77
N GLU A 184 -2.70 -13.96 13.21
CA GLU A 184 -3.38 -12.74 13.64
C GLU A 184 -3.33 -11.61 12.59
N LEU A 185 -2.57 -11.80 11.50
CA LEU A 185 -2.26 -10.74 10.54
C LEU A 185 -3.50 -10.06 9.97
N LEU A 186 -4.43 -10.84 9.45
CA LEU A 186 -5.62 -10.27 8.78
C LEU A 186 -6.53 -9.55 9.77
N ASP A 187 -6.73 -10.13 10.94
CA ASP A 187 -7.57 -9.54 11.99
C ASP A 187 -6.95 -8.24 12.52
N ASP A 188 -5.64 -8.21 12.69
CA ASP A 188 -4.93 -7.00 13.13
C ASP A 188 -5.00 -5.89 12.08
N ALA A 189 -4.81 -6.23 10.79
CA ALA A 189 -4.94 -5.28 9.69
C ALA A 189 -6.36 -4.72 9.57
N LEU A 190 -7.38 -5.57 9.70
CA LEU A 190 -8.79 -5.17 9.67
C LEU A 190 -9.15 -4.26 10.85
N ARG A 191 -8.77 -4.61 12.08
CA ARG A 191 -8.99 -3.74 13.25
C ARG A 191 -8.35 -2.35 13.08
N THR A 192 -7.16 -2.32 12.48
CA THR A 192 -6.46 -1.05 12.19
C THR A 192 -7.21 -0.25 11.12
N ALA A 193 -7.65 -0.93 10.06
CA ALA A 193 -8.43 -0.31 8.99
C ALA A 193 -9.79 0.20 9.50
N GLU A 194 -10.46 -0.53 10.38
CA GLU A 194 -11.70 -0.10 11.05
C GLU A 194 -11.47 1.16 11.90
N THR A 195 -10.34 1.20 12.62
CA THR A 195 -9.96 2.40 13.38
C THR A 195 -9.78 3.60 12.44
N ILE A 196 -9.08 3.45 11.32
CA ILE A 196 -8.92 4.52 10.32
C ILE A 196 -10.28 4.90 9.72
N ALA A 197 -11.09 3.92 9.35
CA ALA A 197 -12.40 4.13 8.73
C ALA A 197 -13.44 4.73 9.68
N SER A 198 -13.19 4.73 11.00
CA SER A 198 -14.01 5.42 12.00
C SER A 198 -13.71 6.92 12.11
N MET A 199 -12.60 7.38 11.53
CA MET A 199 -12.21 8.79 11.52
C MET A 199 -12.90 9.54 10.37
N SER A 200 -12.81 10.87 10.38
CA SER A 200 -13.26 11.70 9.26
C SER A 200 -12.49 11.32 7.99
N LEU A 201 -13.18 10.79 6.98
CA LEU A 201 -12.56 10.36 5.73
C LEU A 201 -11.85 11.50 4.99
N PRO A 202 -12.44 12.71 4.84
CA PRO A 202 -11.72 13.83 4.23
C PRO A 202 -10.42 14.18 4.97
N VAL A 203 -10.44 14.15 6.30
CA VAL A 203 -9.25 14.44 7.12
C VAL A 203 -8.20 13.34 6.97
N ALA A 204 -8.60 12.06 6.94
CA ALA A 204 -7.70 10.94 6.71
C ALA A 204 -7.02 11.03 5.33
N MET A 205 -7.79 11.38 4.28
CA MET A 205 -7.25 11.59 2.92
C MET A 205 -6.27 12.76 2.85
N MET A 206 -6.59 13.89 3.46
CA MET A 206 -5.71 15.06 3.54
C MET A 206 -4.44 14.77 4.35
N THR A 207 -4.55 13.99 5.42
CA THR A 207 -3.40 13.57 6.22
C THR A 207 -2.47 12.68 5.41
N LYS A 208 -3.01 11.68 4.70
CA LYS A 208 -2.25 10.82 3.78
C LYS A 208 -1.51 11.65 2.73
N GLU A 209 -2.22 12.55 2.05
CA GLU A 209 -1.62 13.43 1.04
C GLU A 209 -0.47 14.25 1.63
N THR A 210 -0.66 14.80 2.84
CA THR A 210 0.33 15.64 3.50
C THR A 210 1.57 14.83 3.93
N VAL A 211 1.38 13.61 4.44
CA VAL A 211 2.49 12.72 4.80
C VAL A 211 3.28 12.31 3.55
N ASN A 212 2.60 11.92 2.47
CA ASN A 212 3.27 11.55 1.21
C ASN A 212 4.07 12.71 0.61
N ARG A 213 3.63 13.96 0.85
CA ARG A 213 4.36 15.15 0.39
C ARG A 213 5.76 15.28 0.98
N ALA A 214 6.03 14.67 2.14
CA ALA A 214 7.35 14.72 2.78
C ALA A 214 8.47 14.10 1.90
N ASP A 215 8.13 13.13 1.06
CA ASP A 215 9.08 12.47 0.16
C ASP A 215 9.32 13.25 -1.17
N GLU A 216 8.50 14.27 -1.44
CA GLU A 216 8.47 14.95 -2.74
C GLU A 216 9.02 16.39 -2.72
N VAL A 217 9.02 17.03 -1.53
CA VAL A 217 9.36 18.46 -1.43
C VAL A 217 10.36 18.74 -0.30
N SER A 218 10.92 19.95 -0.28
CA SER A 218 11.74 20.40 0.85
C SER A 218 10.91 20.53 2.12
N LEU A 219 11.53 20.37 3.29
CA LEU A 219 10.87 20.50 4.59
C LEU A 219 10.08 21.81 4.71
N ALA A 220 10.65 22.93 4.23
CA ALA A 220 10.00 24.24 4.29
C ALA A 220 8.70 24.28 3.48
N GLU A 221 8.69 23.70 2.28
CA GLU A 221 7.48 23.60 1.45
C GLU A 221 6.48 22.60 2.03
N GLY A 222 6.95 21.47 2.56
CA GLY A 222 6.09 20.50 3.23
C GLY A 222 5.33 21.14 4.40
N ILE A 223 6.03 21.87 5.28
CA ILE A 223 5.40 22.58 6.42
C ILE A 223 4.41 23.66 5.94
N ARG A 224 4.69 24.37 4.84
CA ARG A 224 3.74 25.35 4.28
C ARG A 224 2.49 24.69 3.74
N PHE A 225 2.63 23.55 3.04
CA PHE A 225 1.52 22.76 2.55
C PHE A 225 0.66 22.24 3.70
N GLU A 226 1.28 21.55 4.68
CA GLU A 226 0.64 21.04 5.89
C GLU A 226 -0.20 22.11 6.59
N ARG A 227 0.37 23.29 6.81
CA ARG A 227 -0.31 24.39 7.49
C ARG A 227 -1.54 24.87 6.72
N ARG A 228 -1.46 24.95 5.38
CA ARG A 228 -2.61 25.33 4.56
C ARG A 228 -3.73 24.31 4.62
N VAL A 229 -3.38 23.02 4.53
CA VAL A 229 -4.32 21.92 4.63
C VAL A 229 -4.94 21.89 6.04
N PHE A 230 -4.12 22.02 7.09
CA PHE A 230 -4.61 22.10 8.47
C PHE A 230 -5.62 23.24 8.66
N HIS A 231 -5.33 24.45 8.16
CA HIS A 231 -6.28 25.58 8.25
C HIS A 231 -7.57 25.29 7.49
N ALA A 232 -7.50 24.63 6.32
CA ALA A 232 -8.68 24.29 5.53
C ALA A 232 -9.61 23.31 6.26
N MET A 233 -9.07 22.41 7.11
CA MET A 233 -9.86 21.47 7.91
C MET A 233 -10.84 22.19 8.86
N PHE A 234 -10.54 23.43 9.29
CA PHE A 234 -11.44 24.22 10.15
C PHE A 234 -12.74 24.64 9.45
N ALA A 235 -12.85 24.46 8.15
CA ALA A 235 -14.10 24.66 7.41
C ALA A 235 -15.03 23.43 7.45
N THR A 236 -14.57 22.27 7.92
CA THR A 236 -15.34 21.03 7.93
C THR A 236 -16.26 20.92 9.15
N ALA A 237 -17.42 20.27 9.00
CA ALA A 237 -18.29 19.92 10.11
C ALA A 237 -17.62 18.93 11.07
N ASP A 238 -16.84 17.98 10.52
CA ASP A 238 -16.13 16.97 11.29
C ASP A 238 -15.10 17.57 12.25
N GLN A 239 -14.43 18.67 11.86
CA GLN A 239 -13.53 19.38 12.77
C GLN A 239 -14.29 19.96 13.97
N LYS A 240 -15.46 20.54 13.75
CA LYS A 240 -16.32 21.09 14.83
C LYS A 240 -16.79 19.98 15.76
N GLU A 241 -17.27 18.89 15.19
CA GLU A 241 -17.70 17.70 15.93
C GLU A 241 -16.57 17.10 16.75
N GLY A 242 -15.40 16.88 16.14
CA GLY A 242 -14.26 16.28 16.83
C GLY A 242 -13.79 17.08 18.04
N MET A 243 -13.71 18.42 17.91
CA MET A 243 -13.32 19.30 19.02
C MET A 243 -14.38 19.38 20.10
N ALA A 244 -15.67 19.44 19.72
CA ALA A 244 -16.77 19.43 20.69
C ALA A 244 -16.83 18.12 21.46
N ALA A 245 -16.74 16.98 20.77
CA ALA A 245 -16.71 15.65 21.37
C ALA A 245 -15.55 15.49 22.37
N PHE A 246 -14.36 16.00 22.03
CA PHE A 246 -13.20 15.98 22.91
C PHE A 246 -13.44 16.77 24.21
N VAL A 247 -13.96 18.00 24.10
CA VAL A 247 -14.28 18.85 25.25
C VAL A 247 -15.37 18.23 26.14
N GLU A 248 -16.36 17.60 25.51
CA GLU A 248 -17.49 16.93 26.19
C GLU A 248 -17.13 15.51 26.66
N LYS A 249 -15.93 15.01 26.39
CA LYS A 249 -15.44 13.66 26.76
C LYS A 249 -16.35 12.54 26.24
N ARG A 250 -16.85 12.66 25.04
CA ARG A 250 -17.63 11.65 24.31
C ARG A 250 -16.94 11.22 23.01
N PRO A 251 -17.28 10.03 22.46
CA PRO A 251 -16.83 9.66 21.12
C PRO A 251 -17.38 10.64 20.05
N PRO A 252 -16.56 11.01 19.05
CA PRO A 252 -17.02 11.84 17.93
C PRO A 252 -17.93 11.03 16.99
N ARG A 253 -18.77 11.74 16.24
CA ARG A 253 -19.64 11.18 15.20
C ARG A 253 -19.38 11.92 13.90
N PHE A 254 -18.39 11.47 13.15
CA PHE A 254 -18.00 12.09 11.89
C PHE A 254 -18.99 11.76 10.77
N GLU A 255 -19.30 12.77 9.96
CA GLU A 255 -20.25 12.69 8.84
C GLU A 255 -19.57 12.89 7.48
N ASN A 256 -18.24 13.00 7.46
CA ASN A 256 -17.41 13.17 6.26
C ASN A 256 -17.72 14.47 5.48
N ARG A 257 -18.02 15.54 6.16
CA ARG A 257 -18.35 16.84 5.57
C ARG A 257 -17.80 18.05 6.33
#